data_af252ae05d0560681c9f80b02f6cfb24
#
_entry.id   af252ae05d0560681c9f80b02f6cfb24
#
_cell.length_a   1.000
_cell.length_b   1.000
_cell.length_c   1.000
_cell.angle_alpha   90.00
_cell.angle_beta   90.00
_cell.angle_gamma   90.00
#
_symmetry.space_group_name_H-M   'P 1'
#
loop_
_entity.id
_entity.type
_entity.pdbx_description
1 polymer ?
#
loop_
_entity_poly.entity_id
_entity_poly.type
_entity_poly.pdbx_seq_one_letter_code
_entity_poly.pdbx_strand_id
1 'polypeptide(L)'
;MTGKAPEPAPYAEWEAVLEEIVASGGTTLLLGGTDVGKTTFARLLVNRAVEAGRQVALLDADLGQSEIGPPACIGLAFVDAPLHAISDLTPHALAFVGSTSPPGHLLEHVAGVRHLADLAASRFLVVDTSGYLHGAGARRLNQTEFDLLAPAHVVGLQRRGELEPILAPMRHREGCRVYTPPVPAVIGKKPASFRAQRRAMRFAAYFRDAQVHPYTFDEIVFVGTWMGGGTPVAAHLLKFLDTTLGPDIRVYYAERCDRHLGLMVSHPVPPHAPSLSLVLETLKAQAVSVTVAPRLKHLLVGLEGANGKLLGLGLLEALDFRRRVVGVLTPVRAPDAARVLRLGSLRVLPNGKEAGVLKPGELG
;
A
#
# COMPACT_ATOMS: atom_id res chain seq x y z
N MET A 1 -28.52 -28.10 -41.90
CA MET A 1 -27.61 -28.10 -40.72
C MET A 1 -26.79 -26.82 -40.78
N THR A 2 -27.27 -25.77 -40.12
CA THR A 2 -26.55 -24.49 -40.01
C THR A 2 -25.58 -24.65 -38.85
N GLY A 3 -24.32 -24.94 -39.18
CA GLY A 3 -23.25 -24.98 -38.21
C GLY A 3 -23.08 -23.59 -37.62
N LYS A 4 -23.42 -23.42 -36.33
CA LYS A 4 -23.09 -22.24 -35.56
C LYS A 4 -21.57 -22.11 -35.57
N ALA A 5 -21.04 -21.00 -36.07
CA ALA A 5 -19.61 -20.71 -35.97
C ALA A 5 -19.17 -20.89 -34.51
N PRO A 6 -18.00 -21.49 -34.22
CA PRO A 6 -17.53 -21.63 -32.86
C PRO A 6 -17.48 -20.22 -32.22
N GLU A 7 -18.04 -20.09 -31.01
CA GLU A 7 -17.92 -18.83 -30.27
C GLU A 7 -16.44 -18.50 -30.10
N PRO A 8 -16.00 -17.26 -30.42
CA PRO A 8 -14.63 -16.87 -30.25
C PRO A 8 -14.19 -17.07 -28.80
N ALA A 9 -12.93 -17.47 -28.61
CA ALA A 9 -12.37 -17.60 -27.27
C ALA A 9 -12.57 -16.29 -26.48
N PRO A 10 -12.89 -16.35 -25.17
CA PRO A 10 -13.31 -15.18 -24.39
C PRO A 10 -12.35 -13.98 -24.42
N TYR A 11 -11.10 -14.19 -24.84
CA TYR A 11 -10.02 -13.18 -24.87
C TYR A 11 -9.30 -13.14 -26.22
N ALA A 12 -9.93 -13.60 -27.31
CA ALA A 12 -9.33 -13.63 -28.66
C ALA A 12 -8.82 -12.24 -29.11
N GLU A 13 -9.46 -11.17 -28.68
CA GLU A 13 -9.08 -9.79 -28.99
C GLU A 13 -7.73 -9.37 -28.36
N TRP A 14 -7.21 -10.13 -27.40
CA TRP A 14 -5.94 -9.85 -26.73
C TRP A 14 -4.76 -10.68 -27.29
N GLU A 15 -5.03 -11.76 -28.03
CA GLU A 15 -4.00 -12.73 -28.44
C GLU A 15 -2.84 -12.08 -29.22
N ALA A 16 -3.12 -11.23 -30.21
CA ALA A 16 -2.07 -10.58 -30.98
C ALA A 16 -1.15 -9.69 -30.13
N VAL A 17 -1.73 -9.00 -29.14
CA VAL A 17 -0.95 -8.14 -28.21
C VAL A 17 -0.13 -9.01 -27.26
N LEU A 18 -0.68 -10.10 -26.77
CA LEU A 18 0.03 -11.04 -25.89
C LEU A 18 1.23 -11.66 -26.60
N GLU A 19 1.05 -12.14 -27.85
CA GLU A 19 2.11 -12.72 -28.68
C GLU A 19 3.23 -11.73 -28.96
N GLU A 20 2.90 -10.49 -29.33
CA GLU A 20 3.88 -9.44 -29.63
C GLU A 20 4.72 -9.08 -28.38
N ILE A 21 4.08 -8.93 -27.23
CA ILE A 21 4.76 -8.63 -25.96
C ILE A 21 5.69 -9.78 -25.55
N VAL A 22 5.22 -11.04 -25.64
CA VAL A 22 6.04 -12.21 -25.30
C VAL A 22 7.24 -12.35 -26.22
N ALA A 23 7.07 -12.10 -27.52
CA ALA A 23 8.15 -12.18 -28.51
C ALA A 23 9.25 -11.13 -28.23
N SER A 24 8.85 -9.88 -27.98
CA SER A 24 9.79 -8.77 -27.76
C SER A 24 10.42 -8.77 -26.36
N GLY A 25 9.71 -9.21 -25.34
CA GLY A 25 10.21 -9.24 -23.95
C GLY A 25 10.24 -7.87 -23.27
N GLY A 26 10.88 -7.79 -22.11
CA GLY A 26 11.01 -6.55 -21.33
C GLY A 26 9.93 -6.37 -20.27
N THR A 27 9.84 -5.15 -19.74
CA THR A 27 8.84 -4.78 -18.71
C THR A 27 7.54 -4.36 -19.38
N THR A 28 6.42 -4.90 -18.89
CA THR A 28 5.07 -4.54 -19.31
C THR A 28 4.30 -3.89 -18.17
N LEU A 29 3.81 -2.67 -18.40
CA LEU A 29 2.99 -1.91 -17.44
C LEU A 29 1.50 -1.99 -17.85
N LEU A 30 0.65 -2.53 -16.98
CA LEU A 30 -0.79 -2.64 -17.23
C LEU A 30 -1.52 -1.48 -16.57
N LEU A 31 -2.21 -0.66 -17.37
CA LEU A 31 -3.01 0.48 -16.92
C LEU A 31 -4.49 0.25 -17.18
N GLY A 32 -5.33 0.70 -16.27
CA GLY A 32 -6.78 0.55 -16.43
C GLY A 32 -7.52 0.79 -15.12
N GLY A 33 -8.78 1.16 -15.22
CA GLY A 33 -9.67 1.28 -14.07
C GLY A 33 -9.91 -0.06 -13.36
N THR A 34 -10.73 -0.01 -12.32
CA THR A 34 -11.23 -1.24 -11.71
C THR A 34 -12.13 -2.00 -12.67
N ASP A 35 -12.06 -3.33 -12.61
CA ASP A 35 -12.92 -4.25 -13.38
C ASP A 35 -12.84 -4.05 -14.92
N VAL A 36 -11.66 -3.73 -15.44
CA VAL A 36 -11.39 -3.74 -16.89
C VAL A 36 -10.56 -4.95 -17.34
N GLY A 37 -10.14 -5.81 -16.38
CA GLY A 37 -9.46 -7.06 -16.69
C GLY A 37 -7.94 -7.04 -16.62
N LYS A 38 -7.30 -6.03 -15.99
CA LYS A 38 -5.84 -5.97 -15.83
C LYS A 38 -5.25 -7.26 -15.29
N THR A 39 -5.74 -7.73 -14.14
CA THR A 39 -5.28 -8.95 -13.49
C THR A 39 -5.52 -10.21 -14.35
N THR A 40 -6.59 -10.23 -15.15
CA THR A 40 -6.84 -11.31 -16.12
C THR A 40 -5.81 -11.25 -17.26
N PHE A 41 -5.56 -10.05 -17.81
CA PHE A 41 -4.53 -9.85 -18.83
C PHE A 41 -3.14 -10.21 -18.29
N ALA A 42 -2.80 -9.76 -17.08
CA ALA A 42 -1.56 -10.11 -16.39
C ALA A 42 -1.36 -11.64 -16.33
N ARG A 43 -2.37 -12.38 -15.87
CA ARG A 43 -2.31 -13.84 -15.78
C ARG A 43 -2.11 -14.52 -17.14
N LEU A 44 -2.83 -14.07 -18.18
CA LEU A 44 -2.67 -14.61 -19.53
C LEU A 44 -1.27 -14.32 -20.07
N LEU A 45 -0.78 -13.08 -19.92
CA LEU A 45 0.56 -12.68 -20.38
C LEU A 45 1.66 -13.47 -19.67
N VAL A 46 1.56 -13.61 -18.34
CA VAL A 46 2.48 -14.41 -17.52
C VAL A 46 2.51 -15.86 -17.98
N ASN A 47 1.34 -16.48 -18.19
CA ASN A 47 1.28 -17.87 -18.64
C ASN A 47 1.91 -18.05 -20.02
N ARG A 48 1.60 -17.18 -20.99
CA ARG A 48 2.21 -17.21 -22.31
C ARG A 48 3.74 -17.02 -22.27
N ALA A 49 4.22 -16.13 -21.39
CA ALA A 49 5.65 -15.90 -21.25
C ALA A 49 6.37 -17.11 -20.63
N VAL A 50 5.78 -17.76 -19.64
CA VAL A 50 6.30 -19.01 -19.04
C VAL A 50 6.31 -20.15 -20.06
N GLU A 51 5.23 -20.35 -20.83
CA GLU A 51 5.14 -21.34 -21.90
C GLU A 51 6.20 -21.10 -23.00
N ALA A 52 6.57 -19.83 -23.23
CA ALA A 52 7.65 -19.45 -24.14
C ALA A 52 9.06 -19.57 -23.52
N GLY A 53 9.20 -20.14 -22.33
CA GLY A 53 10.49 -20.36 -21.63
C GLY A 53 11.12 -19.10 -21.05
N ARG A 54 10.35 -18.01 -20.85
CA ARG A 54 10.84 -16.77 -20.23
C ARG A 54 10.95 -16.95 -18.70
N GLN A 55 11.92 -16.31 -18.09
CA GLN A 55 11.95 -16.13 -16.64
C GLN A 55 11.02 -14.98 -16.28
N VAL A 56 9.92 -15.27 -15.61
CA VAL A 56 8.82 -14.32 -15.39
C VAL A 56 8.78 -13.82 -13.95
N ALA A 57 8.52 -12.53 -13.79
CA ALA A 57 8.16 -11.90 -12.54
C ALA A 57 6.83 -11.15 -12.68
N LEU A 58 5.97 -11.28 -11.69
CA LEU A 58 4.73 -10.53 -11.58
C LEU A 58 4.78 -9.61 -10.35
N LEU A 59 4.59 -8.32 -10.59
CA LEU A 59 4.47 -7.29 -9.57
C LEU A 59 3.01 -6.83 -9.49
N ASP A 60 2.39 -7.04 -8.35
CA ASP A 60 1.01 -6.63 -8.06
C ASP A 60 1.04 -5.36 -7.22
N ALA A 61 0.70 -4.24 -7.84
CA ALA A 61 0.64 -2.91 -7.23
C ALA A 61 -0.80 -2.46 -6.92
N ASP A 62 -1.81 -3.35 -7.03
CA ASP A 62 -3.18 -3.04 -6.62
C ASP A 62 -3.36 -3.24 -5.11
N LEU A 63 -3.20 -2.15 -4.34
CA LEU A 63 -3.32 -2.16 -2.88
C LEU A 63 -4.67 -2.64 -2.36
N GLY A 64 -5.73 -2.41 -3.16
CA GLY A 64 -7.11 -2.68 -2.77
C GLY A 64 -7.60 -4.07 -3.13
N GLN A 65 -7.08 -4.64 -4.21
CA GLN A 65 -7.46 -5.95 -4.70
C GLN A 65 -6.23 -6.84 -4.90
N SER A 66 -5.23 -6.65 -4.04
CA SER A 66 -3.98 -7.42 -4.12
C SER A 66 -4.23 -8.93 -4.23
N GLU A 67 -3.57 -9.58 -5.18
CA GLU A 67 -3.54 -11.03 -5.35
C GLU A 67 -2.27 -11.64 -4.76
N ILE A 68 -1.15 -10.90 -4.75
CA ILE A 68 0.15 -11.34 -4.23
C ILE A 68 0.37 -10.71 -2.85
N GLY A 69 0.16 -11.47 -1.78
CA GLY A 69 0.28 -10.99 -0.41
C GLY A 69 -1.00 -10.33 0.13
N PRO A 70 -0.96 -9.73 1.33
CA PRO A 70 -2.10 -9.09 1.97
C PRO A 70 -2.44 -7.74 1.33
N PRO A 71 -3.69 -7.25 1.44
CA PRO A 71 -4.02 -5.88 1.05
C PRO A 71 -3.16 -4.85 1.77
N ALA A 72 -3.07 -3.64 1.22
CA ALA A 72 -2.20 -2.55 1.69
C ALA A 72 -0.70 -2.79 1.50
N CYS A 73 -0.32 -3.81 0.72
CA CYS A 73 1.04 -4.07 0.27
C CYS A 73 1.10 -4.17 -1.25
N ILE A 74 2.28 -3.92 -1.79
CA ILE A 74 2.67 -4.28 -3.15
C ILE A 74 3.38 -5.62 -3.04
N GLY A 75 3.08 -6.57 -3.94
CA GLY A 75 3.65 -7.91 -3.93
C GLY A 75 4.45 -8.22 -5.19
N LEU A 76 5.60 -8.88 -5.02
CA LEU A 76 6.38 -9.45 -6.11
C LEU A 76 6.41 -10.97 -5.97
N ALA A 77 6.16 -11.67 -7.06
CA ALA A 77 6.36 -13.12 -7.14
C ALA A 77 7.10 -13.51 -8.42
N PHE A 78 7.86 -14.58 -8.36
CA PHE A 78 8.45 -15.24 -9.52
C PHE A 78 7.53 -16.37 -9.98
N VAL A 79 7.44 -16.57 -11.30
CA VAL A 79 6.50 -17.50 -11.89
C VAL A 79 7.25 -18.51 -12.74
N ASP A 80 7.26 -19.76 -12.30
CA ASP A 80 8.01 -20.86 -12.92
C ASP A 80 7.09 -21.87 -13.67
N ALA A 81 5.76 -21.76 -13.50
CA ALA A 81 4.77 -22.60 -14.17
C ALA A 81 3.48 -21.79 -14.47
N PRO A 82 2.68 -22.20 -15.48
CA PRO A 82 1.40 -21.56 -15.77
C PRO A 82 0.46 -21.56 -14.57
N LEU A 83 -0.23 -20.44 -14.35
CA LEU A 83 -1.10 -20.17 -13.20
C LEU A 83 -2.57 -20.38 -13.51
N HIS A 84 -3.32 -21.00 -12.60
CA HIS A 84 -4.78 -20.97 -12.60
C HIS A 84 -5.28 -19.64 -12.02
N ALA A 85 -4.71 -19.20 -10.91
CA ALA A 85 -5.00 -17.91 -10.30
C ALA A 85 -3.70 -17.24 -9.79
N ILE A 86 -3.62 -15.91 -9.86
CA ILE A 86 -2.46 -15.15 -9.33
C ILE A 86 -2.37 -15.32 -7.81
N SER A 87 -3.51 -15.48 -7.13
CA SER A 87 -3.56 -15.71 -5.69
C SER A 87 -2.89 -17.00 -5.20
N ASP A 88 -2.56 -17.92 -6.12
CA ASP A 88 -1.84 -19.15 -5.79
C ASP A 88 -0.33 -18.91 -5.61
N LEU A 89 0.16 -17.74 -6.04
CA LEU A 89 1.56 -17.37 -5.92
C LEU A 89 1.94 -17.07 -4.47
N THR A 90 3.09 -17.59 -4.06
CA THR A 90 3.75 -17.17 -2.82
C THR A 90 4.54 -15.88 -3.09
N PRO A 91 4.37 -14.82 -2.30
CA PRO A 91 5.17 -13.62 -2.44
C PRO A 91 6.67 -13.91 -2.26
N HIS A 92 7.50 -13.47 -3.20
CA HIS A 92 8.95 -13.43 -3.06
C HIS A 92 9.38 -12.27 -2.15
N ALA A 93 8.75 -11.12 -2.33
CA ALA A 93 8.96 -9.93 -1.53
C ALA A 93 7.68 -9.09 -1.48
N LEU A 94 7.55 -8.30 -0.42
CA LEU A 94 6.45 -7.37 -0.19
C LEU A 94 7.00 -5.98 0.14
N ALA A 95 6.27 -4.93 -0.27
CA ALA A 95 6.50 -3.56 0.18
C ALA A 95 5.22 -3.02 0.85
N PHE A 96 5.38 -2.49 2.07
CA PHE A 96 4.26 -1.96 2.85
C PHE A 96 3.91 -0.55 2.40
N VAL A 97 2.62 -0.30 2.14
CA VAL A 97 2.07 1.04 1.86
C VAL A 97 1.16 1.52 2.99
N GLY A 98 0.48 0.59 3.66
CA GLY A 98 -0.35 0.89 4.83
C GLY A 98 -1.71 1.50 4.52
N SER A 99 -2.16 1.41 3.27
CA SER A 99 -3.48 1.86 2.78
C SER A 99 -3.95 0.95 1.67
N THR A 100 -5.25 0.78 1.51
CA THR A 100 -5.87 0.05 0.39
C THR A 100 -6.12 0.93 -0.84
N SER A 101 -5.58 2.15 -0.84
CA SER A 101 -5.71 3.10 -1.95
C SER A 101 -4.47 4.02 -2.00
N PRO A 102 -3.95 4.38 -3.19
CA PRO A 102 -2.76 5.21 -3.33
C PRO A 102 -2.88 6.66 -2.82
N PRO A 103 -4.04 7.34 -2.86
CA PRO A 103 -4.16 8.71 -2.34
C PRO A 103 -3.66 8.85 -0.90
N GLY A 104 -2.77 9.81 -0.67
CA GLY A 104 -2.10 10.03 0.62
C GLY A 104 -0.86 9.17 0.86
N HIS A 105 -0.56 8.20 -0.03
CA HIS A 105 0.55 7.25 0.08
C HIS A 105 1.31 7.08 -1.24
N LEU A 106 1.35 8.14 -2.07
CA LEU A 106 1.96 8.06 -3.40
C LEU A 106 3.47 7.78 -3.34
N LEU A 107 4.16 8.32 -2.33
CA LEU A 107 5.60 8.12 -2.17
C LEU A 107 5.92 6.67 -1.78
N GLU A 108 5.21 6.14 -0.79
CA GLU A 108 5.35 4.75 -0.34
C GLU A 108 5.03 3.78 -1.48
N HIS A 109 3.98 4.09 -2.24
CA HIS A 109 3.57 3.28 -3.39
C HIS A 109 4.65 3.24 -4.46
N VAL A 110 5.11 4.38 -4.93
CA VAL A 110 6.13 4.49 -5.99
C VAL A 110 7.47 3.88 -5.55
N ALA A 111 7.89 4.16 -4.29
CA ALA A 111 9.11 3.58 -3.73
C ALA A 111 9.02 2.05 -3.64
N GLY A 112 7.86 1.53 -3.22
CA GLY A 112 7.59 0.09 -3.15
C GLY A 112 7.62 -0.57 -4.52
N VAL A 113 6.95 0.02 -5.52
CA VAL A 113 6.97 -0.46 -6.91
C VAL A 113 8.41 -0.52 -7.45
N ARG A 114 9.16 0.58 -7.28
CA ARG A 114 10.55 0.63 -7.78
C ARG A 114 11.44 -0.39 -7.08
N HIS A 115 11.38 -0.46 -5.74
CA HIS A 115 12.18 -1.40 -4.97
C HIS A 115 11.93 -2.86 -5.39
N LEU A 116 10.66 -3.25 -5.54
CA LEU A 116 10.32 -4.61 -5.94
C LEU A 116 10.66 -4.91 -7.41
N ALA A 117 10.55 -3.91 -8.29
CA ALA A 117 10.97 -4.05 -9.68
C ALA A 117 12.48 -4.27 -9.81
N ASP A 118 13.30 -3.64 -8.95
CA ASP A 118 14.75 -3.88 -8.91
C ASP A 118 15.09 -5.32 -8.54
N LEU A 119 14.32 -5.95 -7.65
CA LEU A 119 14.49 -7.37 -7.28
C LEU A 119 14.14 -8.31 -8.45
N ALA A 120 13.32 -7.84 -9.39
CA ALA A 120 12.93 -8.58 -10.60
C ALA A 120 13.83 -8.30 -11.80
N ALA A 121 14.94 -7.56 -11.64
CA ALA A 121 15.84 -7.19 -12.73
C ALA A 121 16.25 -8.40 -13.58
N SER A 122 16.34 -8.20 -14.91
CA SER A 122 16.65 -9.21 -15.93
C SER A 122 15.52 -10.22 -16.22
N ARG A 123 14.36 -10.13 -15.59
CA ARG A 123 13.21 -11.00 -15.85
C ARG A 123 12.21 -10.32 -16.83
N PHE A 124 11.35 -11.14 -17.41
CA PHE A 124 10.13 -10.66 -18.07
C PHE A 124 9.18 -10.16 -16.97
N LEU A 125 9.15 -8.85 -16.76
CA LEU A 125 8.39 -8.24 -15.66
C LEU A 125 7.02 -7.76 -16.14
N VAL A 126 5.96 -8.26 -15.49
CA VAL A 126 4.59 -7.76 -15.66
C VAL A 126 4.19 -6.99 -14.40
N VAL A 127 3.72 -5.76 -14.56
CA VAL A 127 3.27 -4.89 -13.46
C VAL A 127 1.78 -4.65 -13.59
N ASP A 128 1.00 -5.22 -12.67
CA ASP A 128 -0.45 -4.98 -12.53
C ASP A 128 -0.66 -3.78 -11.60
N THR A 129 -1.03 -2.62 -12.18
CA THR A 129 -1.17 -1.38 -11.43
C THR A 129 -2.52 -1.23 -10.73
N SER A 130 -2.59 -0.28 -9.81
CA SER A 130 -3.85 0.09 -9.16
C SER A 130 -4.87 0.66 -10.16
N GLY A 131 -6.16 0.55 -9.81
CA GLY A 131 -7.24 1.18 -10.60
C GLY A 131 -7.39 2.69 -10.38
N TYR A 132 -6.39 3.37 -9.81
CA TYR A 132 -6.44 4.81 -9.51
C TYR A 132 -6.10 5.64 -10.75
N LEU A 133 -7.14 6.19 -11.42
CA LEU A 133 -7.02 6.88 -12.72
C LEU A 133 -7.45 8.35 -12.70
N HIS A 134 -8.20 8.79 -11.69
CA HIS A 134 -8.83 10.11 -11.71
C HIS A 134 -8.10 11.14 -10.85
N GLY A 135 -8.04 12.37 -11.37
CA GLY A 135 -7.44 13.50 -10.69
C GLY A 135 -5.92 13.65 -10.94
N ALA A 136 -5.35 14.75 -10.44
CA ALA A 136 -3.95 15.09 -10.64
C ALA A 136 -2.99 14.07 -10.01
N GLY A 137 -3.36 13.56 -8.83
CA GLY A 137 -2.56 12.53 -8.13
C GLY A 137 -2.45 11.23 -8.93
N ALA A 138 -3.54 10.80 -9.57
CA ALA A 138 -3.53 9.60 -10.40
C ALA A 138 -2.63 9.75 -11.63
N ARG A 139 -2.74 10.89 -12.35
CA ARG A 139 -1.85 11.16 -13.48
C ARG A 139 -0.39 11.17 -13.05
N ARG A 140 -0.09 11.83 -11.91
CA ARG A 140 1.27 11.89 -11.37
C ARG A 140 1.81 10.51 -10.99
N LEU A 141 1.00 9.69 -10.31
CA LEU A 141 1.38 8.33 -9.93
C LEU A 141 1.74 7.50 -11.16
N ASN A 142 0.80 7.36 -12.11
CA ASN A 142 1.00 6.52 -13.29
C ASN A 142 2.16 7.01 -14.18
N GLN A 143 2.36 8.34 -14.29
CA GLN A 143 3.50 8.89 -15.01
C GLN A 143 4.82 8.61 -14.30
N THR A 144 4.86 8.72 -12.97
CA THR A 144 6.06 8.45 -12.17
C THR A 144 6.43 6.97 -12.23
N GLU A 145 5.45 6.06 -12.14
CA GLU A 145 5.69 4.63 -12.32
C GLU A 145 6.24 4.32 -13.71
N PHE A 146 5.66 4.92 -14.76
CA PHE A 146 6.15 4.79 -16.12
C PHE A 146 7.61 5.27 -16.25
N ASP A 147 7.92 6.46 -15.74
CA ASP A 147 9.27 7.03 -15.84
C ASP A 147 10.31 6.20 -15.05
N LEU A 148 9.94 5.65 -13.88
CA LEU A 148 10.83 4.85 -13.06
C LEU A 148 11.04 3.43 -13.60
N LEU A 149 10.01 2.82 -14.15
CA LEU A 149 10.07 1.45 -14.67
C LEU A 149 10.62 1.38 -16.10
N ALA A 150 10.55 2.48 -16.84
CA ALA A 150 10.93 2.57 -18.27
C ALA A 150 10.43 1.34 -19.07
N PRO A 151 9.10 1.04 -19.07
CA PRO A 151 8.58 -0.19 -19.63
C PRO A 151 8.74 -0.21 -21.15
N ALA A 152 9.06 -1.40 -21.71
CA ALA A 152 9.04 -1.63 -23.15
C ALA A 152 7.60 -1.63 -23.69
N HIS A 153 6.63 -2.01 -22.86
CA HIS A 153 5.23 -2.14 -23.22
C HIS A 153 4.30 -1.51 -22.18
N VAL A 154 3.31 -0.76 -22.65
CA VAL A 154 2.19 -0.28 -21.84
C VAL A 154 0.90 -0.82 -22.45
N VAL A 155 0.10 -1.50 -21.65
CA VAL A 155 -1.22 -1.99 -22.06
C VAL A 155 -2.29 -1.20 -21.31
N GLY A 156 -3.02 -0.36 -22.04
CA GLY A 156 -4.11 0.46 -21.51
C GLY A 156 -5.47 -0.21 -21.75
N LEU A 157 -6.06 -0.80 -20.72
CA LEU A 157 -7.40 -1.39 -20.78
C LEU A 157 -8.45 -0.33 -20.44
N GLN A 158 -9.17 0.15 -21.44
CA GLN A 158 -10.15 1.23 -21.29
C GLN A 158 -11.43 0.94 -22.08
N ARG A 159 -12.56 1.52 -21.63
CA ARG A 159 -13.86 1.34 -22.31
C ARG A 159 -14.30 2.55 -23.11
N ARG A 160 -13.91 3.76 -22.70
CA ARG A 160 -14.41 5.03 -23.26
C ARG A 160 -13.33 6.10 -23.43
N GLY A 161 -12.04 5.72 -23.47
CA GLY A 161 -10.94 6.68 -23.59
C GLY A 161 -10.52 7.35 -22.27
N GLU A 162 -10.94 6.80 -21.14
CA GLU A 162 -10.63 7.34 -19.80
C GLU A 162 -9.14 7.34 -19.45
N LEU A 163 -8.32 6.54 -20.15
CA LEU A 163 -6.88 6.51 -19.99
C LEU A 163 -6.12 7.49 -20.86
N GLU A 164 -6.74 8.10 -21.87
CA GLU A 164 -6.03 8.94 -22.84
C GLU A 164 -5.18 10.06 -22.21
N PRO A 165 -5.63 10.76 -21.15
CA PRO A 165 -4.80 11.76 -20.48
C PRO A 165 -3.51 11.20 -19.83
N ILE A 166 -3.47 9.88 -19.57
CA ILE A 166 -2.32 9.17 -19.01
C ILE A 166 -1.46 8.57 -20.11
N LEU A 167 -2.08 7.98 -21.14
CA LEU A 167 -1.39 7.29 -22.24
C LEU A 167 -0.74 8.23 -23.26
N ALA A 168 -1.33 9.41 -23.49
CA ALA A 168 -0.85 10.33 -24.50
C ALA A 168 0.64 10.69 -24.34
N PRO A 169 1.16 11.08 -23.17
CA PRO A 169 2.59 11.33 -23.01
C PRO A 169 3.45 10.07 -23.21
N MET A 170 2.93 8.88 -22.86
CA MET A 170 3.68 7.62 -22.97
C MET A 170 3.89 7.18 -24.44
N ARG A 171 2.94 7.50 -25.33
CA ARG A 171 3.05 7.19 -26.77
C ARG A 171 4.19 7.93 -27.48
N HIS A 172 4.67 9.03 -26.90
CA HIS A 172 5.77 9.82 -27.46
C HIS A 172 7.15 9.41 -26.92
N ARG A 173 7.22 8.37 -26.07
CA ARG A 173 8.48 7.87 -25.54
C ARG A 173 9.10 6.84 -26.47
N GLU A 174 10.34 7.07 -26.86
CA GLU A 174 11.13 6.10 -27.61
C GLU A 174 11.36 4.82 -26.80
N GLY A 175 11.35 3.68 -27.47
CA GLY A 175 11.56 2.38 -26.85
C GLY A 175 10.35 1.80 -26.11
N CYS A 176 9.21 2.51 -26.11
CA CYS A 176 7.97 2.04 -25.49
C CYS A 176 6.85 1.89 -26.52
N ARG A 177 6.17 0.75 -26.51
CA ARG A 177 4.94 0.53 -27.30
C ARG A 177 3.71 0.60 -26.40
N VAL A 178 2.70 1.35 -26.85
CA VAL A 178 1.42 1.51 -26.13
C VAL A 178 0.32 0.79 -26.90
N TYR A 179 -0.31 -0.17 -26.23
CA TYR A 179 -1.44 -0.96 -26.75
C TYR A 179 -2.72 -0.55 -26.03
N THR A 180 -3.83 -0.52 -26.76
CA THR A 180 -5.17 -0.26 -26.21
C THR A 180 -6.17 -1.30 -26.74
N PRO A 181 -5.97 -2.60 -26.40
CA PRO A 181 -6.89 -3.62 -26.86
C PRO A 181 -8.28 -3.43 -26.20
N PRO A 182 -9.37 -3.85 -26.88
CA PRO A 182 -10.72 -3.72 -26.34
C PRO A 182 -10.88 -4.55 -25.07
N VAL A 183 -11.72 -4.08 -24.17
CA VAL A 183 -12.10 -4.83 -22.96
C VAL A 183 -13.17 -5.86 -23.34
N PRO A 184 -12.89 -7.17 -23.22
CA PRO A 184 -13.85 -8.20 -23.57
C PRO A 184 -15.18 -8.09 -22.83
N ALA A 185 -16.28 -8.41 -23.52
CA ALA A 185 -17.63 -8.29 -22.95
C ALA A 185 -17.86 -9.19 -21.71
N VAL A 186 -17.10 -10.29 -21.60
CA VAL A 186 -17.15 -11.21 -20.46
C VAL A 186 -16.65 -10.55 -19.15
N ILE A 187 -15.86 -9.48 -19.24
CA ILE A 187 -15.33 -8.75 -18.08
C ILE A 187 -16.41 -7.80 -17.55
N GLY A 188 -17.12 -8.24 -16.50
CA GLY A 188 -18.15 -7.49 -15.82
C GLY A 188 -17.63 -6.62 -14.67
N LYS A 189 -18.40 -5.58 -14.31
CA LYS A 189 -18.12 -4.75 -13.12
C LYS A 189 -18.56 -5.47 -11.85
N LYS A 190 -17.73 -5.41 -10.80
CA LYS A 190 -18.05 -5.92 -9.48
C LYS A 190 -18.53 -4.77 -8.57
N PRO A 191 -19.54 -4.99 -7.71
CA PRO A 191 -19.98 -4.00 -6.74
C PRO A 191 -18.84 -3.59 -5.78
N ALA A 192 -18.86 -2.35 -5.29
CA ALA A 192 -17.90 -1.88 -4.30
C ALA A 192 -17.95 -2.70 -3.00
N SER A 193 -19.15 -3.14 -2.60
CA SER A 193 -19.35 -4.03 -1.45
C SER A 193 -18.64 -5.37 -1.60
N PHE A 194 -18.64 -5.96 -2.79
CA PHE A 194 -17.91 -7.19 -3.08
C PHE A 194 -16.40 -7.01 -2.88
N ARG A 195 -15.84 -5.90 -3.37
CA ARG A 195 -14.41 -5.59 -3.20
C ARG A 195 -14.05 -5.39 -1.73
N ALA A 196 -14.89 -4.67 -0.96
CA ALA A 196 -14.69 -4.48 0.47
C ALA A 196 -14.77 -5.81 1.25
N GLN A 197 -15.75 -6.65 0.93
CA GLN A 197 -15.87 -7.98 1.54
C GLN A 197 -14.66 -8.86 1.24
N ARG A 198 -14.17 -8.85 -0.01
CA ARG A 198 -12.98 -9.62 -0.40
C ARG A 198 -11.74 -9.16 0.38
N ARG A 199 -11.51 -7.85 0.53
CA ARG A 199 -10.41 -7.33 1.36
C ARG A 199 -10.54 -7.78 2.82
N ALA A 200 -11.75 -7.68 3.38
CA ALA A 200 -12.00 -8.12 4.75
C ALA A 200 -11.68 -9.61 4.95
N MET A 201 -12.08 -10.46 3.99
CA MET A 201 -11.75 -11.90 4.02
C MET A 201 -10.23 -12.14 3.94
N ARG A 202 -9.51 -11.39 3.10
CA ARG A 202 -8.04 -11.53 2.98
C ARG A 202 -7.32 -11.06 4.24
N PHE A 203 -7.71 -9.95 4.84
CA PHE A 203 -7.18 -9.52 6.15
C PHE A 203 -7.50 -10.53 7.26
N ALA A 204 -8.74 -11.02 7.33
CA ALA A 204 -9.14 -12.04 8.32
C ALA A 204 -8.32 -13.33 8.17
N ALA A 205 -8.08 -13.77 6.93
CA ALA A 205 -7.24 -14.93 6.66
C ALA A 205 -5.78 -14.69 7.06
N TYR A 206 -5.26 -13.50 6.79
CA TYR A 206 -3.89 -13.12 7.15
C TYR A 206 -3.68 -13.08 8.66
N PHE A 207 -4.62 -12.50 9.43
CA PHE A 207 -4.52 -12.36 10.88
C PHE A 207 -5.09 -13.53 11.69
N ARG A 208 -5.49 -14.64 11.05
CA ARG A 208 -6.14 -15.78 11.73
C ARG A 208 -5.36 -16.31 12.92
N ASP A 209 -4.06 -16.50 12.77
CA ASP A 209 -3.18 -17.08 13.79
C ASP A 209 -2.28 -16.02 14.46
N ALA A 210 -2.69 -14.75 14.38
CA ALA A 210 -1.94 -13.65 14.94
C ALA A 210 -1.95 -13.65 16.47
N GLN A 211 -0.81 -13.32 17.06
CA GLN A 211 -0.62 -13.16 18.49
C GLN A 211 -0.07 -11.78 18.80
N VAL A 212 -0.36 -11.28 20.01
CA VAL A 212 0.18 -10.00 20.45
C VAL A 212 1.63 -10.18 20.89
N HIS A 213 2.52 -9.45 20.21
CA HIS A 213 3.93 -9.40 20.54
C HIS A 213 4.30 -8.03 21.09
N PRO A 214 4.93 -7.94 22.29
CA PRO A 214 5.39 -6.68 22.86
C PRO A 214 6.76 -6.29 22.28
N TYR A 215 6.94 -5.01 21.98
CA TYR A 215 8.23 -4.41 21.66
C TYR A 215 8.50 -3.26 22.62
N THR A 216 9.73 -3.11 23.10
CA THR A 216 10.14 -1.90 23.80
C THR A 216 10.47 -0.79 22.81
N PHE A 217 10.30 0.48 23.20
CA PHE A 217 10.65 1.62 22.36
C PHE A 217 12.16 1.71 22.08
N ASP A 218 12.97 0.98 22.85
CA ASP A 218 14.43 0.96 22.68
C ASP A 218 14.85 -0.11 21.64
N GLU A 219 14.00 -1.10 21.37
CA GLU A 219 14.26 -2.18 20.40
C GLU A 219 13.72 -1.86 19.01
N ILE A 220 12.76 -0.93 18.92
CA ILE A 220 12.00 -0.66 17.70
C ILE A 220 12.04 0.82 17.32
N VAL A 221 12.16 1.11 16.04
CA VAL A 221 12.04 2.45 15.48
C VAL A 221 10.67 2.62 14.84
N PHE A 222 9.99 3.73 15.12
CA PHE A 222 8.73 4.08 14.46
C PHE A 222 9.00 4.90 13.21
N VAL A 223 8.31 4.57 12.11
CA VAL A 223 8.36 5.29 10.84
C VAL A 223 6.94 5.63 10.40
N GLY A 224 6.75 6.81 9.80
CA GLY A 224 5.42 7.33 9.43
C GLY A 224 4.71 8.02 10.59
N THR A 225 5.44 8.43 11.62
CA THR A 225 4.93 9.16 12.76
C THR A 225 6.06 10.02 13.38
N TRP A 226 5.67 10.99 14.20
CA TRP A 226 6.61 11.80 14.98
C TRP A 226 7.21 11.06 16.19
N MET A 227 6.58 9.95 16.63
CA MET A 227 7.03 9.20 17.82
C MET A 227 8.43 8.62 17.64
N GLY A 228 9.24 8.73 18.69
CA GLY A 228 10.60 8.17 18.74
C GLY A 228 11.64 8.98 17.98
N GLY A 229 11.26 10.13 17.37
CA GLY A 229 12.17 11.03 16.66
C GLY A 229 12.79 12.14 17.52
N GLY A 230 12.31 12.30 18.77
CA GLY A 230 12.68 13.40 19.62
C GLY A 230 13.06 13.01 21.05
N THR A 231 13.18 14.02 21.90
CA THR A 231 13.42 13.84 23.34
C THR A 231 12.09 13.89 24.09
N PRO A 232 11.78 12.89 24.95
CA PRO A 232 10.59 12.91 25.76
C PRO A 232 10.51 14.14 26.67
N VAL A 233 9.32 14.73 26.74
CA VAL A 233 9.06 15.89 27.60
C VAL A 233 9.05 15.47 29.08
N ALA A 234 9.66 16.26 29.95
CA ALA A 234 9.75 15.96 31.36
C ALA A 234 8.37 15.88 32.05
N ALA A 235 8.24 15.04 33.08
CA ALA A 235 6.97 14.75 33.72
C ALA A 235 6.22 15.98 34.29
N HIS A 236 6.95 17.00 34.78
CA HIS A 236 6.33 18.24 35.26
C HIS A 236 5.71 19.05 34.13
N LEU A 237 6.27 19.00 32.92
CA LEU A 237 5.71 19.66 31.74
C LEU A 237 4.51 18.89 31.18
N LEU A 238 4.43 17.55 31.35
CA LEU A 238 3.23 16.80 31.00
C LEU A 238 2.02 17.26 31.85
N LYS A 239 2.22 17.54 33.14
CA LYS A 239 1.17 18.12 34.00
C LYS A 239 0.74 19.50 33.52
N PHE A 240 1.69 20.34 33.12
CA PHE A 240 1.39 21.65 32.51
C PHE A 240 0.54 21.48 31.25
N LEU A 241 0.90 20.55 30.36
CA LEU A 241 0.15 20.25 29.13
C LEU A 241 -1.28 19.78 29.45
N ASP A 242 -1.46 18.85 30.39
CA ASP A 242 -2.80 18.40 30.84
C ASP A 242 -3.66 19.58 31.30
N THR A 243 -3.11 20.44 32.15
CA THR A 243 -3.84 21.60 32.68
C THR A 243 -4.18 22.63 31.61
N THR A 244 -3.23 22.88 30.69
CA THR A 244 -3.37 23.92 29.65
C THR A 244 -4.34 23.51 28.55
N LEU A 245 -4.33 22.23 28.15
CA LEU A 245 -5.21 21.73 27.09
C LEU A 245 -6.66 21.56 27.51
N GLY A 246 -6.91 21.53 28.82
CA GLY A 246 -8.26 21.50 29.40
C GLY A 246 -8.59 20.17 30.08
N PRO A 247 -9.67 20.17 30.91
CA PRO A 247 -10.00 19.07 31.84
C PRO A 247 -10.36 17.75 31.11
N ASP A 248 -10.84 17.85 29.87
CA ASP A 248 -11.27 16.69 29.08
C ASP A 248 -10.12 16.04 28.28
N ILE A 249 -8.94 16.67 28.25
CA ILE A 249 -7.82 16.23 27.46
C ILE A 249 -6.69 15.75 28.37
N ARG A 250 -6.35 14.45 28.28
CA ARG A 250 -5.19 13.90 28.95
C ARG A 250 -4.06 13.73 27.96
N VAL A 251 -2.86 14.18 28.31
CA VAL A 251 -1.62 13.96 27.55
C VAL A 251 -0.94 12.70 28.06
N TYR A 252 -0.92 11.65 27.25
CA TYR A 252 -0.27 10.39 27.61
C TYR A 252 1.24 10.43 27.40
N TYR A 253 1.68 11.16 26.38
CA TYR A 253 3.07 11.25 25.99
C TYR A 253 3.30 12.52 25.18
N ALA A 254 4.48 13.08 25.31
CA ALA A 254 4.94 14.17 24.47
C ALA A 254 6.44 14.06 24.25
N GLU A 255 6.89 14.44 23.06
CA GLU A 255 8.31 14.55 22.74
C GLU A 255 8.58 15.79 21.91
N ARG A 256 9.81 16.23 21.96
CA ARG A 256 10.29 17.39 21.24
C ARG A 256 11.42 17.02 20.30
N CYS A 257 11.26 17.35 19.03
CA CYS A 257 12.28 17.28 18.01
C CYS A 257 12.54 18.68 17.48
N ASP A 258 13.67 19.29 17.86
CA ASP A 258 14.00 20.71 17.58
C ASP A 258 12.87 21.66 18.03
N ARG A 259 12.20 22.30 17.10
CA ARG A 259 11.09 23.23 17.34
C ARG A 259 9.71 22.61 17.11
N HIS A 260 9.65 21.33 16.85
CA HIS A 260 8.43 20.57 16.69
C HIS A 260 8.08 19.82 17.98
N LEU A 261 6.81 19.89 18.40
CA LEU A 261 6.27 19.19 19.57
C LEU A 261 5.28 18.13 19.11
N GLY A 262 5.52 16.87 19.45
CA GLY A 262 4.56 15.79 19.28
C GLY A 262 3.77 15.56 20.55
N LEU A 263 2.45 15.48 20.46
CA LEU A 263 1.53 15.24 21.58
C LEU A 263 0.67 14.01 21.31
N MET A 264 0.66 13.08 22.26
CA MET A 264 -0.26 11.93 22.28
C MET A 264 -1.34 12.18 23.32
N VAL A 265 -2.58 12.35 22.87
CA VAL A 265 -3.70 12.81 23.71
C VAL A 265 -4.86 11.83 23.74
N SER A 266 -5.75 11.98 24.76
CA SER A 266 -6.96 11.15 24.91
C SER A 266 -8.08 11.52 23.93
N HIS A 267 -8.22 12.82 23.61
CA HIS A 267 -9.29 13.37 22.78
C HIS A 267 -8.73 14.42 21.80
N PRO A 268 -9.41 14.67 20.69
CA PRO A 268 -8.98 15.67 19.72
C PRO A 268 -8.85 17.07 20.33
N VAL A 269 -7.78 17.78 19.96
CA VAL A 269 -7.59 19.19 20.27
C VAL A 269 -7.84 19.98 19.00
N PRO A 270 -8.72 21.00 19.01
CA PRO A 270 -8.91 21.85 17.82
C PRO A 270 -7.59 22.51 17.38
N PRO A 271 -7.25 22.52 16.09
CA PRO A 271 -5.98 23.06 15.61
C PRO A 271 -5.71 24.54 15.97
N HIS A 272 -6.78 25.30 16.14
CA HIS A 272 -6.72 26.75 16.48
C HIS A 272 -7.10 27.04 17.95
N ALA A 273 -7.06 26.03 18.81
CA ALA A 273 -7.35 26.21 20.24
C ALA A 273 -6.33 27.19 20.84
N PRO A 274 -6.77 28.23 21.60
CA PRO A 274 -5.85 29.16 22.29
C PRO A 274 -4.87 28.42 23.22
N SER A 275 -5.28 27.30 23.78
CA SER A 275 -4.44 26.42 24.61
C SER A 275 -3.23 25.88 23.85
N LEU A 276 -3.36 25.53 22.55
CA LEU A 276 -2.21 25.09 21.74
C LEU A 276 -1.23 26.24 21.49
N SER A 277 -1.71 27.46 21.26
CA SER A 277 -0.86 28.63 21.10
C SER A 277 -0.04 28.89 22.37
N LEU A 278 -0.68 28.79 23.55
CA LEU A 278 0.01 28.94 24.85
C LEU A 278 1.04 27.82 25.08
N VAL A 279 0.73 26.58 24.68
CA VAL A 279 1.68 25.46 24.73
C VAL A 279 2.89 25.71 23.84
N LEU A 280 2.69 26.15 22.60
CA LEU A 280 3.75 26.45 21.66
C LEU A 280 4.67 27.57 22.16
N GLU A 281 4.08 28.64 22.68
CA GLU A 281 4.83 29.77 23.24
C GLU A 281 5.67 29.36 24.46
N THR A 282 5.03 28.67 25.44
CA THR A 282 5.68 28.26 26.69
C THR A 282 6.82 27.27 26.44
N LEU A 283 6.62 26.31 25.55
CA LEU A 283 7.60 25.30 25.22
C LEU A 283 8.54 25.75 24.09
N LYS A 284 8.41 27.00 23.60
CA LYS A 284 9.21 27.55 22.48
C LYS A 284 9.24 26.65 21.27
N ALA A 285 8.08 26.02 20.95
CA ALA A 285 7.88 25.21 19.77
C ALA A 285 7.27 26.06 18.64
N GLN A 286 7.56 25.73 17.37
CA GLN A 286 7.00 26.40 16.20
C GLN A 286 5.86 25.62 15.55
N ALA A 287 5.85 24.32 15.77
CA ALA A 287 4.82 23.43 15.23
C ALA A 287 4.44 22.36 16.26
N VAL A 288 3.22 21.86 16.15
CA VAL A 288 2.71 20.76 16.99
C VAL A 288 1.99 19.76 16.14
N SER A 289 2.29 18.47 16.36
CA SER A 289 1.49 17.33 15.89
C SER A 289 0.70 16.75 17.05
N VAL A 290 -0.61 16.62 16.88
CA VAL A 290 -1.50 16.08 17.91
C VAL A 290 -2.08 14.77 17.41
N THR A 291 -1.72 13.68 18.08
CA THR A 291 -2.21 12.33 17.77
C THR A 291 -3.15 11.86 18.87
N VAL A 292 -4.32 11.36 18.49
CA VAL A 292 -5.33 10.83 19.44
C VAL A 292 -5.06 9.34 19.67
N ALA A 293 -4.53 8.98 20.84
CA ALA A 293 -4.08 7.62 21.17
C ALA A 293 -5.15 6.53 20.90
N PRO A 294 -6.44 6.68 21.28
CA PRO A 294 -7.46 5.68 20.98
C PRO A 294 -7.65 5.39 19.48
N ARG A 295 -7.29 6.33 18.60
CA ARG A 295 -7.40 6.14 17.14
C ARG A 295 -6.28 5.27 16.56
N LEU A 296 -5.20 5.05 17.31
CA LEU A 296 -4.11 4.17 16.91
C LEU A 296 -4.43 2.70 17.11
N LYS A 297 -5.43 2.37 17.93
CA LYS A 297 -5.83 0.97 18.12
C LYS A 297 -6.29 0.35 16.80
N HIS A 298 -5.75 -0.83 16.49
CA HIS A 298 -5.95 -1.57 15.24
C HIS A 298 -5.39 -0.85 13.99
N LEU A 299 -4.48 0.11 14.16
CA LEU A 299 -3.77 0.69 13.03
C LEU A 299 -2.87 -0.37 12.40
N LEU A 300 -2.95 -0.49 11.07
CA LEU A 300 -2.10 -1.40 10.31
C LEU A 300 -0.66 -0.91 10.32
N VAL A 301 0.26 -1.81 10.61
CA VAL A 301 1.71 -1.54 10.63
C VAL A 301 2.47 -2.58 9.82
N GLY A 302 3.54 -2.15 9.17
CA GLY A 302 4.54 -3.04 8.57
C GLY A 302 5.65 -3.31 9.59
N LEU A 303 6.01 -4.59 9.77
CA LEU A 303 7.16 -5.00 10.57
C LEU A 303 8.35 -5.20 9.63
N GLU A 304 9.41 -4.41 9.77
CA GLU A 304 10.60 -4.50 8.93
C GLU A 304 11.80 -4.97 9.76
N GLY A 305 12.60 -5.86 9.19
CA GLY A 305 13.83 -6.33 9.79
C GLY A 305 15.00 -5.34 9.64
N ALA A 306 16.13 -5.62 10.27
CA ALA A 306 17.33 -4.80 10.20
C ALA A 306 17.90 -4.63 8.77
N ASN A 307 17.54 -5.51 7.84
CA ASN A 307 17.92 -5.44 6.43
C ASN A 307 16.92 -4.64 5.57
N GLY A 308 15.94 -3.98 6.18
CA GLY A 308 14.89 -3.22 5.49
C GLY A 308 13.82 -4.07 4.80
N LYS A 309 13.88 -5.42 4.91
CA LYS A 309 12.84 -6.28 4.34
C LYS A 309 11.58 -6.27 5.22
N LEU A 310 10.42 -6.20 4.57
CA LEU A 310 9.14 -6.39 5.24
C LEU A 310 9.03 -7.87 5.68
N LEU A 311 8.91 -8.09 7.00
CA LEU A 311 8.67 -9.41 7.60
C LEU A 311 7.19 -9.80 7.53
N GLY A 312 6.30 -8.81 7.60
CA GLY A 312 4.86 -8.97 7.52
C GLY A 312 4.12 -7.79 8.12
N LEU A 313 2.81 -7.96 8.30
CA LEU A 313 1.93 -6.94 8.85
C LEU A 313 1.58 -7.21 10.32
N GLY A 314 1.22 -6.15 11.02
CA GLY A 314 0.65 -6.20 12.36
C GLY A 314 -0.46 -5.17 12.53
N LEU A 315 -1.19 -5.28 13.65
CA LEU A 315 -2.16 -4.30 14.13
C LEU A 315 -1.70 -3.78 15.48
N LEU A 316 -1.68 -2.46 15.65
CA LEU A 316 -1.41 -1.86 16.97
C LEU A 316 -2.53 -2.24 17.94
N GLU A 317 -2.21 -2.95 19.00
CA GLU A 317 -3.17 -3.33 20.05
C GLU A 317 -3.07 -2.42 21.28
N ALA A 318 -1.87 -2.07 21.69
CA ALA A 318 -1.63 -1.27 22.86
C ALA A 318 -0.40 -0.38 22.72
N LEU A 319 -0.43 0.79 23.36
CA LEU A 319 0.70 1.69 23.55
C LEU A 319 0.77 2.05 25.02
N ASP A 320 1.78 1.53 25.74
CA ASP A 320 2.05 1.87 27.13
C ASP A 320 3.26 2.81 27.19
N PHE A 321 2.98 4.10 27.23
CA PHE A 321 4.02 5.15 27.27
C PHE A 321 4.80 5.18 28.58
N ARG A 322 4.21 4.66 29.68
CA ARG A 322 4.91 4.60 30.99
C ARG A 322 5.95 3.50 30.99
N ARG A 323 5.59 2.33 30.47
CA ARG A 323 6.49 1.18 30.34
C ARG A 323 7.35 1.24 29.07
N ARG A 324 7.06 2.17 28.17
CA ARG A 324 7.70 2.30 26.87
C ARG A 324 7.59 1.00 26.05
N VAL A 325 6.36 0.47 25.97
CA VAL A 325 6.05 -0.79 25.26
C VAL A 325 4.92 -0.56 24.27
N VAL A 326 5.06 -1.15 23.09
CA VAL A 326 4.01 -1.27 22.07
C VAL A 326 3.64 -2.74 21.88
N GLY A 327 2.35 -3.06 21.97
CA GLY A 327 1.81 -4.38 21.65
C GLY A 327 1.31 -4.41 20.21
N VAL A 328 1.79 -5.37 19.43
CA VAL A 328 1.42 -5.56 18.01
C VAL A 328 0.84 -6.96 17.82
N LEU A 329 -0.40 -7.05 17.37
CA LEU A 329 -1.02 -8.30 16.94
C LEU A 329 -0.50 -8.67 15.54
N THR A 330 0.24 -9.78 15.41
CA THR A 330 0.89 -10.18 14.16
C THR A 330 0.98 -11.69 14.01
N PRO A 331 0.84 -12.24 12.77
CA PRO A 331 1.10 -13.63 12.46
C PRO A 331 2.56 -13.91 12.07
N VAL A 332 3.44 -12.91 12.13
CA VAL A 332 4.86 -13.05 11.78
C VAL A 332 5.52 -14.10 12.69
N ARG A 333 6.16 -15.11 12.10
CA ARG A 333 6.75 -16.24 12.83
C ARG A 333 7.97 -15.86 13.68
N ALA A 334 8.74 -14.86 13.25
CA ALA A 334 9.92 -14.35 13.94
C ALA A 334 9.75 -12.86 14.24
N PRO A 335 8.80 -12.47 15.11
CA PRO A 335 8.51 -11.07 15.38
C PRO A 335 9.69 -10.35 16.05
N ASP A 336 10.52 -11.05 16.83
CA ASP A 336 11.74 -10.50 17.47
C ASP A 336 12.79 -10.00 16.46
N ALA A 337 12.69 -10.41 15.18
CA ALA A 337 13.57 -9.91 14.13
C ALA A 337 13.19 -8.51 13.64
N ALA A 338 12.01 -7.99 14.02
CA ALA A 338 11.60 -6.65 13.65
C ALA A 338 12.48 -5.60 14.35
N ARG A 339 12.80 -4.54 13.62
CA ARG A 339 13.53 -3.36 14.11
C ARG A 339 12.80 -2.06 13.79
N VAL A 340 11.89 -2.10 12.83
CA VAL A 340 11.10 -0.94 12.41
C VAL A 340 9.62 -1.32 12.41
N LEU A 341 8.81 -0.47 13.01
CA LEU A 341 7.35 -0.43 12.86
C LEU A 341 6.99 0.75 11.95
N ARG A 342 6.64 0.45 10.72
CA ARG A 342 6.15 1.46 9.78
C ARG A 342 4.64 1.60 9.94
N LEU A 343 4.16 2.77 10.34
CA LEU A 343 2.75 3.02 10.54
C LEU A 343 2.07 3.31 9.20
N GLY A 344 0.95 2.62 8.94
CA GLY A 344 0.04 2.96 7.85
C GLY A 344 -1.02 3.97 8.28
N SER A 345 -2.01 4.21 7.44
CA SER A 345 -3.18 5.02 7.78
C SER A 345 -4.46 4.21 8.00
N LEU A 346 -4.49 2.97 7.54
CA LEU A 346 -5.67 2.11 7.60
C LEU A 346 -5.80 1.43 8.98
N ARG A 347 -7.00 1.44 9.54
CA ARG A 347 -7.35 0.67 10.73
C ARG A 347 -8.13 -0.58 10.31
N VAL A 348 -7.71 -1.73 10.81
CA VAL A 348 -8.30 -3.03 10.48
C VAL A 348 -8.57 -3.81 11.77
N LEU A 349 -9.80 -4.25 11.96
CA LEU A 349 -10.14 -5.13 13.09
C LEU A 349 -9.54 -6.54 12.86
N PRO A 350 -9.30 -7.33 13.93
CA PRO A 350 -8.76 -8.69 13.80
C PRO A 350 -9.59 -9.61 12.89
N ASN A 351 -10.90 -9.33 12.74
CA ASN A 351 -11.78 -10.05 11.81
C ASN A 351 -11.67 -9.57 10.35
N GLY A 352 -10.72 -8.69 10.05
CA GLY A 352 -10.43 -8.17 8.72
C GLY A 352 -11.26 -6.96 8.29
N LYS A 353 -12.27 -6.55 9.05
CA LYS A 353 -13.11 -5.41 8.70
C LYS A 353 -12.34 -4.09 8.83
N GLU A 354 -12.38 -3.26 7.79
CA GLU A 354 -11.82 -1.92 7.84
C GLU A 354 -12.57 -1.03 8.84
N ALA A 355 -11.83 -0.39 9.75
CA ALA A 355 -12.37 0.42 10.85
C ALA A 355 -12.13 1.92 10.67
N GLY A 356 -11.76 2.34 9.47
CA GLY A 356 -11.50 3.72 9.09
C GLY A 356 -10.05 3.99 8.75
N VAL A 357 -9.79 5.24 8.36
CA VAL A 357 -8.47 5.71 7.92
C VAL A 357 -8.09 6.94 8.75
N LEU A 358 -6.84 7.03 9.16
CA LEU A 358 -6.27 8.25 9.73
C LEU A 358 -6.03 9.26 8.61
N LYS A 359 -6.36 10.51 8.86
CA LYS A 359 -6.14 11.58 7.88
C LYS A 359 -4.67 12.00 7.86
N PRO A 360 -4.18 12.56 6.74
CA PRO A 360 -2.86 13.19 6.71
C PRO A 360 -2.68 14.19 7.86
N GLY A 361 -1.52 14.14 8.53
CA GLY A 361 -1.22 14.98 9.69
C GLY A 361 -1.72 14.44 11.05
N GLU A 362 -2.48 13.35 11.13
CA GLU A 362 -2.88 12.75 12.42
C GLU A 362 -1.76 11.92 13.05
N LEU A 363 -0.74 11.56 12.29
CA LEU A 363 0.45 10.85 12.78
C LEU A 363 1.71 11.75 12.81
N GLY A 364 1.62 12.97 12.28
CA GLY A 364 2.72 13.93 12.18
C GLY A 364 2.94 14.43 10.78
#